data_11004e30667cb134d2fc6cb5d8dd40ac
#
_entry.id   11004e30667cb134d2fc6cb5d8dd40ac
#
_cell.length_a   1.000
_cell.length_b   1.000
_cell.length_c   1.000
_cell.angle_alpha   90.00
_cell.angle_beta   90.00
_cell.angle_gamma   90.00
#
_symmetry.space_group_name_H-M   'P 1'
#
loop_
_entity.id
_entity.type
_entity.pdbx_description
1 polymer ?
#
loop_
_entity_poly.entity_id
_entity_poly.type
_entity_poly.pdbx_seq_one_letter_code
_entity_poly.pdbx_strand_id
1 'polypeptide(L)'
;MGGFALLLRWLTPGQAMLCALVALGFNLFLLHRLTKRSLLREGERDRGYSLGIALYPAAVLALLVVFRDRLELAAAVWAFIAFGDGMAAVAGTILRGPKLPWNPGKSWAGFVAFVLWGGATSAWILRWVQHGALDGSSGRPVTWIGASFLDAAQPQWDPLLLLGGCFAAAVAAAVAESLRTGIDDNVLVPLVGGATLFAATFVEPQALVAAWPTMSRDLLVGAGVNAALAVAAFAARGVGTSGAIVGWMLGTLLYGFSGWRGFLMLFTFFVLGTACTKLGYARKAALGIAQEKGGRRSAKHALANTTAGLAFAFLAVATGRPEGFLLALVAAFATKASDTVASEVGQAYGRRHFLVTTLERVKAGTDGAVSLEGTLAGIGGSLIVGAVAWATGLIDGPGVGIVAVAAFVGTTLESFL
;
A
#
# COMPACT_ATOMS: atom_id res chain seq x y z
N MET A 1 13.08 -8.78 -21.35
CA MET A 1 11.62 -8.53 -21.27
C MET A 1 11.28 -7.05 -21.14
N GLY A 2 12.01 -6.23 -20.36
CA GLY A 2 11.75 -4.79 -20.23
C GLY A 2 11.73 -3.98 -21.53
N GLY A 3 12.47 -4.40 -22.56
CA GLY A 3 12.45 -3.75 -23.87
C GLY A 3 11.08 -3.74 -24.56
N PHE A 4 10.20 -4.68 -24.23
CA PHE A 4 8.84 -4.69 -24.76
C PHE A 4 7.97 -3.52 -24.25
N ALA A 5 8.29 -2.94 -23.09
CA ALA A 5 7.61 -1.75 -22.60
C ALA A 5 7.74 -0.55 -23.55
N LEU A 6 8.84 -0.49 -24.34
CA LEU A 6 9.06 0.53 -25.34
C LEU A 6 8.08 0.45 -26.52
N LEU A 7 7.58 -0.75 -26.84
CA LEU A 7 6.62 -0.96 -27.92
C LEU A 7 5.24 -0.39 -27.60
N LEU A 8 4.94 -0.12 -26.32
CA LEU A 8 3.68 0.52 -25.91
C LEU A 8 3.49 1.91 -26.53
N ARG A 9 4.56 2.50 -27.07
CA ARG A 9 4.49 3.74 -27.85
C ARG A 9 3.61 3.60 -29.11
N TRP A 10 3.60 2.43 -29.72
CA TRP A 10 2.93 2.18 -31.00
C TRP A 10 1.75 1.21 -30.91
N LEU A 11 1.60 0.50 -29.81
CA LEU A 11 0.55 -0.48 -29.61
C LEU A 11 -0.72 0.18 -29.06
N THR A 12 -1.86 -0.26 -29.56
CA THR A 12 -3.14 0.03 -28.90
C THR A 12 -3.25 -0.79 -27.62
N PRO A 13 -4.09 -0.35 -26.63
CA PRO A 13 -4.30 -1.11 -25.40
C PRO A 13 -4.69 -2.58 -25.65
N GLY A 14 -5.58 -2.83 -26.63
CA GLY A 14 -5.99 -4.19 -26.98
C GLY A 14 -4.86 -5.04 -27.53
N GLN A 15 -4.00 -4.49 -28.41
CA GLN A 15 -2.82 -5.19 -28.93
C GLN A 15 -1.82 -5.50 -27.82
N ALA A 16 -1.55 -4.53 -26.92
CA ALA A 16 -0.65 -4.71 -25.80
C ALA A 16 -1.14 -5.82 -24.85
N MET A 17 -2.43 -5.81 -24.50
CA MET A 17 -3.05 -6.85 -23.68
C MET A 17 -3.01 -8.22 -24.36
N LEU A 18 -3.25 -8.30 -25.67
CA LEU A 18 -3.14 -9.55 -26.43
C LEU A 18 -1.72 -10.10 -26.39
N CYS A 19 -0.70 -9.24 -26.59
CA CYS A 19 0.71 -9.65 -26.48
C CYS A 19 1.05 -10.19 -25.09
N ALA A 20 0.57 -9.52 -24.02
CA ALA A 20 0.78 -9.97 -22.65
C ALA A 20 0.07 -11.31 -22.36
N LEU A 21 -1.15 -11.48 -22.88
CA LEU A 21 -1.91 -12.73 -22.77
C LEU A 21 -1.22 -13.88 -23.49
N VAL A 22 -0.71 -13.64 -24.70
CA VAL A 22 0.07 -14.63 -25.45
C VAL A 22 1.35 -15.00 -24.70
N ALA A 23 2.07 -14.02 -24.12
CA ALA A 23 3.25 -14.27 -23.32
C ALA A 23 2.92 -15.09 -22.05
N LEU A 24 1.80 -14.79 -21.39
CA LEU A 24 1.32 -15.56 -20.24
C LEU A 24 1.01 -17.01 -20.65
N GLY A 25 0.24 -17.21 -21.72
CA GLY A 25 -0.07 -18.55 -22.24
C GLY A 25 1.19 -19.33 -22.66
N PHE A 26 2.13 -18.66 -23.32
CA PHE A 26 3.43 -19.25 -23.67
C PHE A 26 4.19 -19.70 -22.41
N ASN A 27 4.29 -18.87 -21.39
CA ASN A 27 4.98 -19.19 -20.14
C ASN A 27 4.31 -20.33 -19.37
N LEU A 28 2.98 -20.40 -19.37
CA LEU A 28 2.23 -21.44 -18.66
C LEU A 28 2.33 -22.79 -19.38
N PHE A 29 2.19 -22.82 -20.71
CA PHE A 29 1.95 -24.08 -21.44
C PHE A 29 3.15 -24.55 -22.28
N LEU A 30 3.94 -23.64 -22.88
CA LEU A 30 5.01 -24.00 -23.82
C LEU A 30 6.39 -23.88 -23.22
N LEU A 31 6.71 -22.85 -22.47
CA LEU A 31 8.06 -22.56 -22.03
C LEU A 31 8.70 -23.76 -21.31
N HIS A 32 7.99 -24.36 -20.37
CA HIS A 32 8.51 -25.48 -19.58
C HIS A 32 8.69 -26.76 -20.39
N ARG A 33 7.89 -26.95 -21.46
CA ARG A 33 8.04 -28.06 -22.38
C ARG A 33 9.30 -27.87 -23.26
N LEU A 34 9.51 -26.66 -23.77
CA LEU A 34 10.66 -26.33 -24.62
C LEU A 34 11.98 -26.36 -23.85
N THR A 35 11.99 -25.93 -22.60
CA THR A 35 13.18 -25.91 -21.75
C THR A 35 13.42 -27.24 -21.01
N LYS A 36 12.66 -28.30 -21.33
CA LYS A 36 12.73 -29.59 -20.64
C LYS A 36 12.71 -29.49 -19.12
N ARG A 37 11.95 -28.51 -18.61
CA ARG A 37 11.80 -28.18 -17.18
C ARG A 37 13.08 -27.72 -16.46
N SER A 38 14.12 -27.33 -17.20
CA SER A 38 15.40 -26.87 -16.62
C SER A 38 15.27 -25.57 -15.83
N LEU A 39 14.23 -24.77 -16.10
CA LEU A 39 13.94 -23.51 -15.42
C LEU A 39 13.10 -23.66 -14.14
N LEU A 40 12.65 -24.88 -13.82
CA LEU A 40 11.88 -25.15 -12.61
C LEU A 40 12.82 -25.34 -11.42
N ARG A 41 12.51 -24.69 -10.30
CA ARG A 41 13.14 -24.94 -9.01
C ARG A 41 12.71 -26.31 -8.47
N GLU A 42 13.50 -26.92 -7.57
CA GLU A 42 13.21 -28.28 -7.06
C GLU A 42 11.79 -28.41 -6.49
N GLY A 43 11.28 -27.41 -5.76
CA GLY A 43 9.91 -27.42 -5.21
C GLY A 43 8.80 -27.09 -6.22
N GLU A 44 9.13 -26.73 -7.47
CA GLU A 44 8.16 -26.41 -8.53
C GLU A 44 7.98 -27.57 -9.54
N ARG A 45 8.84 -28.59 -9.48
CA ARG A 45 8.83 -29.71 -10.43
C ARG A 45 7.52 -30.50 -10.42
N ASP A 46 6.92 -30.64 -9.25
CA ASP A 46 5.64 -31.33 -9.08
C ASP A 46 4.45 -30.55 -9.66
N ARG A 47 4.53 -29.23 -9.68
CA ARG A 47 3.50 -28.34 -10.25
C ARG A 47 3.61 -28.23 -11.77
N GLY A 48 4.77 -28.53 -12.34
CA GLY A 48 5.02 -28.48 -13.79
C GLY A 48 5.20 -27.09 -14.38
N TYR A 49 5.10 -26.01 -13.57
CA TYR A 49 5.36 -24.61 -13.97
C TYR A 49 5.98 -23.81 -12.82
N SER A 50 6.71 -22.76 -13.16
CA SER A 50 7.23 -21.81 -12.19
C SER A 50 6.21 -20.67 -11.97
N LEU A 51 5.80 -20.47 -10.74
CA LEU A 51 4.84 -19.42 -10.37
C LEU A 51 5.43 -18.03 -10.69
N GLY A 52 6.69 -17.75 -10.35
CA GLY A 52 7.33 -16.46 -10.62
C GLY A 52 7.41 -16.14 -12.11
N ILE A 53 7.68 -17.15 -12.97
CA ILE A 53 7.72 -16.97 -14.44
C ILE A 53 6.31 -16.67 -14.99
N ALA A 54 5.26 -17.23 -14.40
CA ALA A 54 3.88 -16.96 -14.81
C ALA A 54 3.36 -15.62 -14.26
N LEU A 55 3.74 -15.26 -13.03
CA LEU A 55 3.31 -14.01 -12.39
C LEU A 55 3.82 -12.76 -13.10
N TYR A 56 5.02 -12.82 -13.72
CA TYR A 56 5.56 -11.66 -14.42
C TYR A 56 4.65 -11.17 -15.57
N PRO A 57 4.30 -11.99 -16.60
CA PRO A 57 3.38 -11.55 -17.64
C PRO A 57 1.95 -11.32 -17.13
N ALA A 58 1.52 -12.02 -16.08
CA ALA A 58 0.24 -11.75 -15.42
C ALA A 58 0.20 -10.36 -14.78
N ALA A 59 1.27 -9.94 -14.11
CA ALA A 59 1.40 -8.60 -13.56
C ALA A 59 1.42 -7.53 -14.66
N VAL A 60 2.15 -7.78 -15.76
CA VAL A 60 2.13 -6.87 -16.92
C VAL A 60 0.73 -6.77 -17.52
N LEU A 61 0.02 -7.88 -17.69
CA LEU A 61 -1.35 -7.86 -18.17
C LEU A 61 -2.26 -7.07 -17.22
N ALA A 62 -2.14 -7.27 -15.93
CA ALA A 62 -2.89 -6.51 -14.93
C ALA A 62 -2.60 -5.00 -15.02
N LEU A 63 -1.33 -4.60 -15.18
CA LEU A 63 -0.96 -3.19 -15.38
C LEU A 63 -1.59 -2.61 -16.65
N LEU A 64 -1.59 -3.36 -17.77
CA LEU A 64 -2.19 -2.92 -19.03
C LEU A 64 -3.72 -2.82 -18.94
N VAL A 65 -4.37 -3.66 -18.13
CA VAL A 65 -5.82 -3.58 -17.88
C VAL A 65 -6.14 -2.38 -17.00
N VAL A 66 -5.42 -2.18 -15.89
CA VAL A 66 -5.65 -1.08 -14.94
C VAL A 66 -5.34 0.27 -15.59
N PHE A 67 -4.24 0.39 -16.31
CA PHE A 67 -3.79 1.63 -16.97
C PHE A 67 -4.06 1.63 -18.48
N ARG A 68 -5.13 0.98 -18.94
CA ARG A 68 -5.40 0.84 -20.38
C ARG A 68 -5.53 2.17 -21.11
N ASP A 69 -6.05 3.19 -20.42
CA ASP A 69 -6.23 4.54 -20.96
C ASP A 69 -4.98 5.44 -20.72
N ARG A 70 -3.96 4.90 -20.03
CA ARG A 70 -2.72 5.56 -19.65
C ARG A 70 -1.53 4.61 -19.75
N LEU A 71 -1.28 4.10 -20.97
CA LEU A 71 -0.23 3.10 -21.24
C LEU A 71 1.17 3.57 -20.82
N GLU A 72 1.41 4.88 -20.77
CA GLU A 72 2.66 5.45 -20.27
C GLU A 72 2.89 5.13 -18.79
N LEU A 73 1.82 5.07 -17.97
CA LEU A 73 1.92 4.64 -16.57
C LEU A 73 2.19 3.13 -16.48
N ALA A 74 1.47 2.31 -17.27
CA ALA A 74 1.73 0.87 -17.32
C ALA A 74 3.19 0.58 -17.67
N ALA A 75 3.73 1.28 -18.68
CA ALA A 75 5.12 1.15 -19.11
C ALA A 75 6.13 1.58 -18.04
N ALA A 76 5.85 2.69 -17.37
CA ALA A 76 6.68 3.22 -16.29
C ALA A 76 6.73 2.28 -15.06
N VAL A 77 5.59 1.70 -14.69
CA VAL A 77 5.52 0.71 -13.59
C VAL A 77 6.19 -0.60 -14.00
N TRP A 78 6.04 -1.00 -15.25
CA TRP A 78 6.75 -2.18 -15.78
C TRP A 78 8.27 -2.02 -15.68
N ALA A 79 8.79 -0.79 -15.82
CA ALA A 79 10.22 -0.53 -15.66
C ALA A 79 10.73 -0.88 -14.23
N PHE A 80 9.93 -0.76 -13.19
CA PHE A 80 10.33 -1.14 -11.83
C PHE A 80 10.64 -2.64 -11.73
N ILE A 81 9.79 -3.49 -12.31
CA ILE A 81 10.00 -4.94 -12.30
C ILE A 81 11.19 -5.30 -13.21
N ALA A 82 11.27 -4.69 -14.39
CA ALA A 82 12.24 -5.10 -15.41
C ALA A 82 13.65 -4.57 -15.12
N PHE A 83 13.78 -3.31 -14.73
CA PHE A 83 15.07 -2.64 -14.56
C PHE A 83 15.38 -2.37 -13.10
N GLY A 84 14.39 -2.02 -12.27
CA GLY A 84 14.57 -1.79 -10.85
C GLY A 84 15.02 -3.07 -10.14
N ASP A 85 14.18 -4.09 -10.14
CA ASP A 85 14.45 -5.39 -9.52
C ASP A 85 15.67 -6.09 -10.17
N GLY A 86 15.76 -6.07 -11.50
CA GLY A 86 16.91 -6.63 -12.21
C GLY A 86 18.24 -6.03 -11.78
N MET A 87 18.33 -4.70 -11.67
CA MET A 87 19.56 -4.01 -11.24
C MET A 87 19.81 -4.16 -9.75
N ALA A 88 18.75 -4.27 -8.93
CA ALA A 88 18.90 -4.59 -7.51
C ALA A 88 19.59 -5.95 -7.30
N ALA A 89 19.18 -6.97 -8.06
CA ALA A 89 19.77 -8.30 -8.00
C ALA A 89 21.23 -8.27 -8.44
N VAL A 90 21.55 -7.59 -9.55
CA VAL A 90 22.91 -7.46 -10.09
C VAL A 90 23.82 -6.73 -9.11
N ALA A 91 23.44 -5.51 -8.67
CA ALA A 91 24.24 -4.71 -7.76
C ALA A 91 24.38 -5.37 -6.37
N GLY A 92 23.31 -5.99 -5.86
CA GLY A 92 23.34 -6.71 -4.59
C GLY A 92 24.30 -7.90 -4.59
N THR A 93 24.45 -8.56 -5.73
CA THR A 93 25.36 -9.71 -5.89
C THR A 93 26.81 -9.27 -6.12
N ILE A 94 27.03 -8.26 -6.95
CA ILE A 94 28.39 -7.82 -7.34
C ILE A 94 29.04 -6.99 -6.21
N LEU A 95 28.32 -5.98 -5.69
CA LEU A 95 28.89 -5.02 -4.74
C LEU A 95 28.95 -5.54 -3.30
N ARG A 96 28.25 -6.63 -2.97
CA ARG A 96 28.25 -7.30 -1.65
C ARG A 96 28.22 -6.32 -0.46
N GLY A 97 27.50 -5.22 -0.58
CA GLY A 97 27.41 -4.16 0.44
C GLY A 97 26.72 -4.60 1.74
N PRO A 98 26.63 -3.69 2.73
CA PRO A 98 25.96 -3.97 4.00
C PRO A 98 24.50 -4.40 3.76
N LYS A 99 24.04 -5.34 4.60
CA LYS A 99 22.69 -5.90 4.52
C LYS A 99 21.67 -4.93 5.10
N LEU A 100 20.42 -5.03 4.62
CA LEU A 100 19.33 -4.24 5.17
C LEU A 100 18.99 -4.73 6.60
N PRO A 101 18.80 -3.82 7.57
CA PRO A 101 18.52 -4.21 8.95
C PRO A 101 17.25 -5.04 9.14
N TRP A 102 16.27 -4.85 8.26
CA TRP A 102 14.97 -5.57 8.29
C TRP A 102 14.94 -6.81 7.40
N ASN A 103 15.90 -6.94 6.46
CA ASN A 103 16.01 -8.11 5.58
C ASN A 103 17.47 -8.46 5.27
N PRO A 104 18.12 -9.35 6.03
CA PRO A 104 19.49 -9.78 5.78
C PRO A 104 19.71 -10.49 4.42
N GLY A 105 18.64 -10.89 3.72
CA GLY A 105 18.72 -11.41 2.35
C GLY A 105 19.01 -10.34 1.29
N LYS A 106 18.68 -9.08 1.59
CA LYS A 106 18.82 -7.94 0.68
C LYS A 106 19.95 -6.99 1.17
N SER A 107 20.48 -6.15 0.27
CA SER A 107 21.58 -5.22 0.56
C SER A 107 21.22 -3.77 0.25
N TRP A 108 21.88 -2.82 0.91
CA TRP A 108 21.77 -1.39 0.59
C TRP A 108 22.16 -1.09 -0.85
N ALA A 109 23.20 -1.77 -1.38
CA ALA A 109 23.62 -1.61 -2.76
C ALA A 109 22.50 -1.99 -3.74
N GLY A 110 21.81 -3.12 -3.50
CA GLY A 110 20.65 -3.51 -4.30
C GLY A 110 19.50 -2.51 -4.18
N PHE A 111 19.19 -2.06 -2.96
CA PHE A 111 18.13 -1.08 -2.73
C PHE A 111 18.37 0.23 -3.49
N VAL A 112 19.59 0.79 -3.38
CA VAL A 112 19.97 2.03 -4.08
C VAL A 112 19.96 1.83 -5.59
N ALA A 113 20.46 0.69 -6.08
CA ALA A 113 20.39 0.36 -7.51
C ALA A 113 18.97 0.27 -8.03
N PHE A 114 18.06 -0.35 -7.27
CA PHE A 114 16.63 -0.37 -7.61
C PHE A 114 16.09 1.04 -7.79
N VAL A 115 16.31 1.92 -6.80
CA VAL A 115 15.80 3.30 -6.82
C VAL A 115 16.36 4.09 -8.00
N LEU A 116 17.66 4.03 -8.22
CA LEU A 116 18.32 4.79 -9.29
C LEU A 116 17.90 4.30 -10.67
N TRP A 117 18.03 3.00 -10.94
CA TRP A 117 17.71 2.45 -12.25
C TRP A 117 16.20 2.36 -12.47
N GLY A 118 15.43 1.94 -11.47
CA GLY A 118 13.98 1.91 -11.55
C GLY A 118 13.38 3.29 -11.77
N GLY A 119 13.83 4.29 -10.99
CA GLY A 119 13.35 5.67 -11.13
C GLY A 119 13.73 6.30 -12.46
N ALA A 120 15.00 6.19 -12.88
CA ALA A 120 15.47 6.79 -14.13
C ALA A 120 14.82 6.14 -15.36
N THR A 121 14.77 4.80 -15.42
CA THR A 121 14.16 4.08 -16.55
C THR A 121 12.65 4.26 -16.59
N SER A 122 11.98 4.30 -15.43
CA SER A 122 10.55 4.60 -15.33
C SER A 122 10.24 5.98 -15.91
N ALA A 123 10.99 7.03 -15.52
CA ALA A 123 10.80 8.39 -16.03
C ALA A 123 11.08 8.47 -17.54
N TRP A 124 12.14 7.81 -18.01
CA TRP A 124 12.48 7.78 -19.43
C TRP A 124 11.42 7.07 -20.27
N ILE A 125 10.98 5.86 -19.85
CA ILE A 125 9.97 5.07 -20.58
C ILE A 125 8.61 5.77 -20.54
N LEU A 126 8.24 6.39 -19.41
CA LEU A 126 7.00 7.18 -19.31
C LEU A 126 6.99 8.27 -20.41
N ARG A 127 8.05 9.09 -20.47
CA ARG A 127 8.17 10.13 -21.51
C ARG A 127 8.16 9.54 -22.91
N TRP A 128 8.87 8.43 -23.12
CA TRP A 128 8.95 7.77 -24.42
C TRP A 128 7.57 7.34 -24.92
N VAL A 129 6.77 6.69 -24.08
CA VAL A 129 5.43 6.22 -24.45
C VAL A 129 4.45 7.38 -24.57
N GLN A 130 4.53 8.38 -23.68
CA GLN A 130 3.70 9.59 -23.72
C GLN A 130 3.86 10.37 -25.05
N HIS A 131 5.08 10.49 -25.55
CA HIS A 131 5.32 11.17 -26.83
C HIS A 131 4.65 10.46 -28.02
N GLY A 132 4.50 9.14 -27.99
CA GLY A 132 3.77 8.41 -29.04
C GLY A 132 2.25 8.67 -28.99
N ALA A 133 1.70 8.90 -27.81
CA ALA A 133 0.29 9.25 -27.66
C ALA A 133 -0.04 10.67 -28.19
N LEU A 134 0.91 11.59 -28.10
CA LEU A 134 0.74 12.98 -28.61
C LEU A 134 0.74 13.06 -30.14
N ASP A 135 1.36 12.10 -30.84
CA ASP A 135 1.42 12.03 -32.30
C ASP A 135 0.11 11.51 -32.95
N GLY A 136 -0.97 11.37 -32.18
CA GLY A 136 -2.31 11.04 -32.69
C GLY A 136 -2.57 9.59 -33.03
N SER A 137 -1.63 8.66 -32.74
CA SER A 137 -1.76 7.25 -33.07
C SER A 137 -2.47 6.40 -31.99
N SER A 138 -2.63 6.90 -30.78
CA SER A 138 -3.39 6.24 -29.72
C SER A 138 -4.77 6.85 -29.59
N GLY A 139 -5.77 6.13 -30.11
CA GLY A 139 -7.14 6.59 -30.08
C GLY A 139 -7.72 6.78 -28.67
N ARG A 140 -8.45 7.82 -28.54
CA ARG A 140 -9.52 8.27 -27.62
C ARG A 140 -9.66 7.56 -26.26
N PRO A 141 -9.87 8.32 -25.18
CA PRO A 141 -10.20 7.79 -23.87
C PRO A 141 -11.53 7.02 -23.92
N VAL A 142 -11.52 5.79 -23.44
CA VAL A 142 -12.75 5.03 -23.22
C VAL A 142 -13.15 5.21 -21.75
N THR A 143 -14.26 5.89 -21.56
CA THR A 143 -14.90 6.14 -20.27
C THR A 143 -15.37 4.82 -19.64
N TRP A 144 -14.65 4.36 -18.61
CA TRP A 144 -15.09 3.28 -17.75
C TRP A 144 -15.04 3.76 -16.28
N ILE A 145 -16.15 3.61 -15.59
CA ILE A 145 -16.31 3.85 -14.15
C ILE A 145 -15.95 5.28 -13.71
N GLY A 146 -16.93 6.18 -13.73
CA GLY A 146 -16.83 7.50 -13.09
C GLY A 146 -15.84 8.44 -13.77
N ALA A 147 -16.13 8.83 -14.98
CA ALA A 147 -15.34 9.73 -15.83
C ALA A 147 -14.79 10.98 -15.12
N SER A 148 -15.44 11.45 -14.07
CA SER A 148 -15.05 12.66 -13.34
C SER A 148 -13.78 12.53 -12.48
N PHE A 149 -13.37 11.33 -12.09
CA PHE A 149 -12.16 11.14 -11.27
C PHE A 149 -10.90 10.89 -12.13
N LEU A 150 -11.07 10.37 -13.35
CA LEU A 150 -9.98 10.06 -14.27
C LEU A 150 -9.84 11.07 -15.41
N ASP A 151 -10.86 11.92 -15.64
CA ASP A 151 -10.87 12.99 -16.66
C ASP A 151 -10.10 14.25 -16.27
N ALA A 152 -9.26 14.21 -15.27
CA ALA A 152 -8.25 15.24 -15.12
C ALA A 152 -7.43 15.25 -16.42
N ALA A 153 -7.60 16.31 -17.22
CA ALA A 153 -6.86 16.56 -18.45
C ALA A 153 -5.44 16.05 -18.28
N GLN A 154 -4.93 15.27 -19.26
CA GLN A 154 -3.59 14.72 -19.18
C GLN A 154 -2.64 15.86 -18.78
N PRO A 155 -2.15 15.92 -17.54
CA PRO A 155 -1.28 17.00 -17.18
C PRO A 155 -0.03 16.83 -18.04
N GLN A 156 0.34 17.88 -18.77
CA GLN A 156 1.72 17.95 -19.23
C GLN A 156 2.55 17.99 -17.95
N TRP A 157 3.07 16.85 -17.56
CA TRP A 157 3.85 16.75 -16.35
C TRP A 157 5.02 17.71 -16.43
N ASP A 158 5.11 18.61 -15.47
CA ASP A 158 6.35 19.30 -15.24
C ASP A 158 7.47 18.26 -15.15
N PRO A 159 8.59 18.40 -15.88
CA PRO A 159 9.67 17.42 -15.88
C PRO A 159 10.18 17.05 -14.49
N LEU A 160 10.18 18.01 -13.54
CA LEU A 160 10.61 17.77 -12.16
C LEU A 160 9.59 16.96 -11.39
N LEU A 161 8.29 17.20 -11.59
CA LEU A 161 7.22 16.39 -10.97
C LEU A 161 7.22 14.97 -11.50
N LEU A 162 7.39 14.80 -12.81
CA LEU A 162 7.49 13.48 -13.43
C LEU A 162 8.67 12.72 -12.83
N LEU A 163 9.84 13.34 -12.81
CA LEU A 163 11.05 12.73 -12.26
C LEU A 163 10.85 12.39 -10.77
N GLY A 164 10.38 13.36 -9.99
CA GLY A 164 10.10 13.19 -8.56
C GLY A 164 9.09 12.08 -8.29
N GLY A 165 7.99 12.02 -9.06
CA GLY A 165 6.98 10.97 -8.97
C GLY A 165 7.51 9.57 -9.28
N CYS A 166 8.32 9.44 -10.34
CA CYS A 166 8.96 8.16 -10.70
C CYS A 166 9.97 7.71 -9.63
N PHE A 167 10.79 8.63 -9.08
CA PHE A 167 11.71 8.29 -8.00
C PHE A 167 10.99 7.97 -6.69
N ALA A 168 9.94 8.70 -6.32
CA ALA A 168 9.12 8.38 -5.16
C ALA A 168 8.49 7.00 -5.28
N ALA A 169 7.95 6.67 -6.46
CA ALA A 169 7.39 5.35 -6.75
C ALA A 169 8.47 4.25 -6.74
N ALA A 170 9.68 4.54 -7.24
CA ALA A 170 10.81 3.61 -7.18
C ALA A 170 11.26 3.35 -5.74
N VAL A 171 11.28 4.37 -4.87
CA VAL A 171 11.56 4.21 -3.44
C VAL A 171 10.49 3.33 -2.78
N ALA A 172 9.22 3.62 -3.00
CA ALA A 172 8.12 2.82 -2.45
C ALA A 172 8.17 1.36 -2.92
N ALA A 173 8.44 1.13 -4.21
CA ALA A 173 8.60 -0.20 -4.81
C ALA A 173 9.83 -0.93 -4.23
N ALA A 174 10.98 -0.24 -4.07
CA ALA A 174 12.19 -0.80 -3.47
C ALA A 174 11.98 -1.17 -1.99
N VAL A 175 11.25 -0.34 -1.23
CA VAL A 175 10.85 -0.68 0.14
C VAL A 175 10.01 -1.93 0.14
N ALA A 176 8.97 -2.00 -0.71
CA ALA A 176 8.08 -3.15 -0.81
C ALA A 176 8.85 -4.44 -1.15
N GLU A 177 9.73 -4.40 -2.17
CA GLU A 177 10.61 -5.50 -2.57
C GLU A 177 11.54 -5.96 -1.44
N SER A 178 11.96 -5.01 -0.60
CA SER A 178 12.86 -5.32 0.52
C SER A 178 12.17 -5.94 1.74
N LEU A 179 10.84 -5.90 1.82
CA LEU A 179 10.07 -6.48 2.92
C LEU A 179 9.89 -7.99 2.76
N ARG A 180 9.73 -8.69 3.90
CA ARG A 180 9.41 -10.13 3.94
C ARG A 180 7.90 -10.31 4.10
N THR A 181 7.16 -10.16 3.02
CA THR A 181 5.68 -10.21 3.05
C THR A 181 5.12 -11.58 2.69
N GLY A 182 5.91 -12.48 2.11
CA GLY A 182 5.42 -13.73 1.52
C GLY A 182 4.73 -13.55 0.16
N ILE A 183 4.46 -12.32 -0.28
CA ILE A 183 3.92 -12.01 -1.60
C ILE A 183 5.07 -11.92 -2.60
N ASP A 184 4.88 -12.48 -3.80
CA ASP A 184 5.87 -12.45 -4.88
C ASP A 184 6.16 -11.00 -5.32
N ASP A 185 7.46 -10.70 -5.53
CA ASP A 185 7.92 -9.35 -5.91
C ASP A 185 7.29 -8.89 -7.25
N ASN A 186 6.98 -9.81 -8.16
CA ASN A 186 6.29 -9.51 -9.42
C ASN A 186 4.84 -8.99 -9.21
N VAL A 187 4.27 -9.16 -8.04
CA VAL A 187 2.95 -8.62 -7.65
C VAL A 187 3.13 -7.37 -6.78
N LEU A 188 3.97 -7.47 -5.76
CA LEU A 188 4.10 -6.42 -4.75
C LEU A 188 4.74 -5.14 -5.30
N VAL A 189 5.81 -5.28 -6.10
CA VAL A 189 6.51 -4.14 -6.72
C VAL A 189 5.60 -3.32 -7.64
N PRO A 190 4.89 -3.91 -8.62
CA PRO A 190 4.00 -3.14 -9.49
C PRO A 190 2.78 -2.59 -8.76
N LEU A 191 2.27 -3.28 -7.74
CA LEU A 191 1.15 -2.80 -6.95
C LEU A 191 1.54 -1.52 -6.19
N VAL A 192 2.62 -1.57 -5.42
CA VAL A 192 3.05 -0.43 -4.59
C VAL A 192 3.64 0.69 -5.45
N GLY A 193 4.52 0.37 -6.38
CA GLY A 193 5.10 1.34 -7.31
C GLY A 193 4.04 1.98 -8.21
N GLY A 194 3.10 1.18 -8.73
CA GLY A 194 2.00 1.65 -9.56
C GLY A 194 1.03 2.56 -8.80
N ALA A 195 0.62 2.16 -7.59
CA ALA A 195 -0.23 3.00 -6.75
C ALA A 195 0.44 4.34 -6.40
N THR A 196 1.75 4.30 -6.07
CA THR A 196 2.51 5.52 -5.75
C THR A 196 2.68 6.41 -6.97
N LEU A 197 3.03 5.85 -8.13
CA LEU A 197 3.16 6.63 -9.37
C LEU A 197 1.83 7.22 -9.80
N PHE A 198 0.74 6.45 -9.71
CA PHE A 198 -0.60 6.92 -9.99
C PHE A 198 -1.00 8.05 -9.04
N ALA A 199 -0.75 7.91 -7.74
CA ALA A 199 -1.00 8.97 -6.76
C ALA A 199 -0.20 10.24 -7.06
N ALA A 200 1.06 10.10 -7.51
CA ALA A 200 1.89 11.23 -7.91
C ALA A 200 1.31 12.00 -9.11
N THR A 201 0.46 11.37 -9.95
CA THR A 201 -0.20 12.07 -11.07
C THR A 201 -1.20 13.12 -10.62
N PHE A 202 -1.65 13.08 -9.39
CA PHE A 202 -2.60 14.05 -8.84
C PHE A 202 -1.92 15.21 -8.09
N VAL A 203 -0.59 15.17 -7.91
CA VAL A 203 0.13 16.21 -7.15
C VAL A 203 0.18 17.51 -7.93
N GLU A 204 -0.33 18.56 -7.31
CA GLU A 204 -0.32 19.94 -7.79
C GLU A 204 0.65 20.78 -6.93
N PRO A 205 1.83 21.20 -7.43
CA PRO A 205 2.78 21.99 -6.65
C PRO A 205 2.19 23.26 -6.06
N GLN A 206 1.29 23.88 -6.82
CA GLN A 206 0.64 25.10 -6.38
C GLN A 206 -0.25 24.88 -5.14
N ALA A 207 -0.91 23.71 -5.04
CA ALA A 207 -1.68 23.33 -3.86
C ALA A 207 -0.79 23.21 -2.62
N LEU A 208 0.40 22.57 -2.76
CA LEU A 208 1.39 22.47 -1.68
C LEU A 208 1.91 23.84 -1.24
N VAL A 209 2.23 24.72 -2.19
CA VAL A 209 2.68 26.10 -1.90
C VAL A 209 1.57 26.88 -1.16
N ALA A 210 0.34 26.78 -1.61
CA ALA A 210 -0.80 27.44 -0.98
C ALA A 210 -1.08 26.91 0.43
N ALA A 211 -0.91 25.60 0.67
CA ALA A 211 -1.12 24.97 1.96
C ALA A 211 0.02 25.22 2.96
N TRP A 212 1.22 25.61 2.49
CA TRP A 212 2.43 25.68 3.32
C TRP A 212 2.28 26.50 4.61
N PRO A 213 1.66 27.71 4.62
CA PRO A 213 1.52 28.50 5.84
C PRO A 213 0.73 27.79 6.93
N THR A 214 -0.38 27.13 6.56
CA THR A 214 -1.21 26.35 7.50
C THR A 214 -0.48 25.06 7.92
N MET A 215 0.06 24.34 6.95
CA MET A 215 0.77 23.08 7.17
C MET A 215 2.00 23.26 8.09
N SER A 216 2.80 24.32 7.89
CA SER A 216 3.98 24.57 8.74
C SER A 216 3.60 24.88 10.18
N ARG A 217 2.54 25.67 10.41
CA ARG A 217 1.99 25.91 11.74
C ARG A 217 1.50 24.60 12.37
N ASP A 218 0.72 23.83 11.63
CA ASP A 218 0.13 22.58 12.11
C ASP A 218 1.21 21.50 12.37
N LEU A 219 2.31 21.50 11.62
CA LEU A 219 3.49 20.67 11.93
C LEU A 219 4.11 21.04 13.29
N LEU A 220 4.27 22.34 13.59
CA LEU A 220 4.81 22.79 14.88
C LEU A 220 3.89 22.44 16.04
N VAL A 221 2.57 22.70 15.90
CA VAL A 221 1.58 22.33 16.92
C VAL A 221 1.54 20.81 17.09
N GLY A 222 1.50 20.07 15.97
CA GLY A 222 1.52 18.61 15.95
C GLY A 222 2.76 18.03 16.61
N ALA A 223 3.94 18.64 16.40
CA ALA A 223 5.17 18.20 17.06
C ALA A 223 5.07 18.30 18.58
N GLY A 224 4.53 19.39 19.11
CA GLY A 224 4.32 19.58 20.55
C GLY A 224 3.29 18.61 21.13
N VAL A 225 2.12 18.50 20.49
CA VAL A 225 1.04 17.59 20.90
C VAL A 225 1.52 16.14 20.90
N ASN A 226 2.13 15.70 19.81
CA ASN A 226 2.61 14.32 19.69
C ASN A 226 3.79 14.02 20.62
N ALA A 227 4.66 15.00 20.95
CA ALA A 227 5.71 14.82 21.94
C ALA A 227 5.10 14.54 23.33
N ALA A 228 4.10 15.32 23.73
CA ALA A 228 3.40 15.10 24.99
C ALA A 228 2.71 13.73 25.04
N LEU A 229 2.02 13.35 23.97
CA LEU A 229 1.35 12.03 23.84
C LEU A 229 2.36 10.87 23.83
N ALA A 230 3.48 11.01 23.13
CA ALA A 230 4.53 9.98 23.09
C ALA A 230 5.15 9.77 24.47
N VAL A 231 5.43 10.85 25.21
CA VAL A 231 5.92 10.79 26.61
C VAL A 231 4.88 10.12 27.51
N ALA A 232 3.62 10.52 27.43
CA ALA A 232 2.53 9.92 28.21
C ALA A 232 2.34 8.43 27.91
N ALA A 233 2.32 8.04 26.63
CA ALA A 233 2.19 6.66 26.20
C ALA A 233 3.40 5.80 26.61
N PHE A 234 4.61 6.37 26.59
CA PHE A 234 5.81 5.70 27.05
C PHE A 234 5.80 5.51 28.56
N ALA A 235 5.45 6.55 29.33
CA ALA A 235 5.31 6.47 30.79
C ALA A 235 4.23 5.45 31.21
N ALA A 236 3.11 5.39 30.48
CA ALA A 236 2.05 4.40 30.68
C ALA A 236 2.44 2.98 30.19
N ARG A 237 3.67 2.78 29.71
CA ARG A 237 4.18 1.50 29.14
C ARG A 237 3.34 0.95 27.97
N GLY A 238 2.57 1.80 27.29
CA GLY A 238 1.80 1.42 26.10
C GLY A 238 2.63 1.29 24.83
N VAL A 239 3.78 1.99 24.76
CA VAL A 239 4.71 1.94 23.63
C VAL A 239 6.15 1.72 24.09
N GLY A 240 6.98 1.12 23.24
CA GLY A 240 8.43 1.07 23.43
C GLY A 240 9.10 2.34 22.92
N THR A 241 10.41 2.52 23.18
CA THR A 241 11.18 3.71 22.74
C THR A 241 11.07 3.94 21.23
N SER A 242 11.27 2.89 20.42
CA SER A 242 11.13 2.99 18.95
C SER A 242 9.71 3.35 18.51
N GLY A 243 8.69 2.82 19.22
CA GLY A 243 7.29 3.14 18.96
C GLY A 243 6.94 4.59 19.32
N ALA A 244 7.51 5.12 20.41
CA ALA A 244 7.31 6.51 20.83
C ALA A 244 7.92 7.49 19.81
N ILE A 245 9.17 7.25 19.35
CA ILE A 245 9.85 8.10 18.38
C ILE A 245 9.12 8.08 17.03
N VAL A 246 8.85 6.90 16.48
CA VAL A 246 8.19 6.78 15.18
C VAL A 246 6.75 7.26 15.27
N GLY A 247 6.02 6.98 16.36
CA GLY A 247 4.68 7.48 16.60
C GLY A 247 4.64 9.01 16.68
N TRP A 248 5.63 9.64 17.35
CA TRP A 248 5.79 11.08 17.36
C TRP A 248 5.97 11.65 15.95
N MET A 249 6.89 11.08 15.14
CA MET A 249 7.12 11.54 13.77
C MET A 249 5.87 11.42 12.89
N LEU A 250 5.26 10.23 12.86
CA LEU A 250 4.09 9.96 12.03
C LEU A 250 2.87 10.79 12.45
N GLY A 251 2.64 10.93 13.76
CA GLY A 251 1.57 11.76 14.30
C GLY A 251 1.76 13.25 13.98
N THR A 252 3.02 13.74 14.05
CA THR A 252 3.37 15.12 13.67
C THR A 252 3.10 15.38 12.19
N LEU A 253 3.53 14.48 11.31
CA LEU A 253 3.29 14.59 9.87
C LEU A 253 1.78 14.53 9.56
N LEU A 254 1.06 13.60 10.20
CA LEU A 254 -0.37 13.46 10.00
C LEU A 254 -1.13 14.74 10.45
N TYR A 255 -0.74 15.31 11.61
CA TYR A 255 -1.29 16.57 12.09
C TYR A 255 -0.99 17.71 11.11
N GLY A 256 0.23 17.79 10.58
CA GLY A 256 0.64 18.79 9.61
C GLY A 256 -0.16 18.74 8.30
N PHE A 257 -0.44 17.53 7.80
CA PHE A 257 -1.14 17.35 6.51
C PHE A 257 -2.66 17.39 6.63
N SER A 258 -3.25 16.99 7.75
CA SER A 258 -4.72 16.87 7.90
C SER A 258 -5.31 17.68 9.07
N GLY A 259 -4.46 18.47 9.75
CA GLY A 259 -4.85 19.21 10.93
C GLY A 259 -5.28 18.31 12.10
N TRP A 260 -5.82 18.93 13.16
CA TRP A 260 -6.26 18.21 14.35
C TRP A 260 -7.39 17.19 14.09
N ARG A 261 -8.24 17.45 13.07
CA ARG A 261 -9.37 16.56 12.73
C ARG A 261 -8.89 15.23 12.17
N GLY A 262 -7.95 15.25 11.20
CA GLY A 262 -7.36 14.04 10.65
C GLY A 262 -6.49 13.30 11.68
N PHE A 263 -5.75 14.04 12.49
CA PHE A 263 -4.98 13.46 13.60
C PHE A 263 -5.88 12.74 14.62
N LEU A 264 -7.09 13.26 14.88
CA LEU A 264 -8.04 12.62 15.78
C LEU A 264 -8.46 11.22 15.31
N MET A 265 -8.39 10.91 14.01
CA MET A 265 -8.65 9.54 13.50
C MET A 265 -7.58 8.56 13.98
N LEU A 266 -6.31 8.94 13.90
CA LEU A 266 -5.20 8.15 14.45
C LEU A 266 -5.35 7.98 15.96
N PHE A 267 -5.68 9.05 16.67
CA PHE A 267 -5.86 9.01 18.11
C PHE A 267 -7.04 8.11 18.53
N THR A 268 -8.18 8.19 17.82
CA THR A 268 -9.35 7.33 18.04
C THR A 268 -8.98 5.86 17.82
N PHE A 269 -8.29 5.54 16.71
CA PHE A 269 -7.78 4.19 16.46
C PHE A 269 -6.85 3.71 17.59
N PHE A 270 -5.93 4.56 18.05
CA PHE A 270 -5.00 4.21 19.12
C PHE A 270 -5.72 3.91 20.44
N VAL A 271 -6.70 4.73 20.81
CA VAL A 271 -7.50 4.55 22.04
C VAL A 271 -8.33 3.26 21.94
N LEU A 272 -9.07 3.07 20.86
CA LEU A 272 -9.87 1.85 20.62
C LEU A 272 -9.00 0.59 20.66
N GLY A 273 -7.92 0.60 19.90
CA GLY A 273 -7.00 -0.55 19.85
C GLY A 273 -6.37 -0.86 21.20
N THR A 274 -5.99 0.17 21.98
CA THR A 274 -5.42 -0.03 23.32
C THR A 274 -6.47 -0.56 24.30
N ALA A 275 -7.70 -0.02 24.25
CA ALA A 275 -8.80 -0.48 25.09
C ALA A 275 -9.15 -1.95 24.79
N CYS A 276 -9.31 -2.32 23.52
CA CYS A 276 -9.62 -3.69 23.11
C CYS A 276 -8.49 -4.68 23.40
N THR A 277 -7.23 -4.27 23.27
CA THR A 277 -6.09 -5.15 23.64
C THR A 277 -6.11 -5.49 25.14
N LYS A 278 -6.48 -4.54 25.98
CA LYS A 278 -6.63 -4.76 27.43
C LYS A 278 -7.90 -5.54 27.78
N LEU A 279 -8.93 -5.47 26.95
CA LEU A 279 -10.19 -6.18 27.16
C LEU A 279 -9.97 -7.69 27.06
N GLY A 280 -10.36 -8.41 28.11
CA GLY A 280 -10.20 -9.87 28.15
C GLY A 280 -8.74 -10.36 28.16
N TYR A 281 -7.75 -9.50 28.48
CA TYR A 281 -6.32 -9.85 28.44
C TYR A 281 -5.99 -11.11 29.26
N ALA A 282 -6.54 -11.23 30.49
CA ALA A 282 -6.34 -12.41 31.35
C ALA A 282 -6.81 -13.71 30.68
N ARG A 283 -7.94 -13.65 29.97
CA ARG A 283 -8.49 -14.81 29.23
C ARG A 283 -7.60 -15.17 28.03
N LYS A 284 -7.16 -14.19 27.27
CA LYS A 284 -6.22 -14.39 26.13
C LYS A 284 -4.88 -14.92 26.61
N ALA A 285 -4.38 -14.44 27.75
CA ALA A 285 -3.14 -14.93 28.36
C ALA A 285 -3.25 -16.40 28.81
N ALA A 286 -4.39 -16.78 29.39
CA ALA A 286 -4.65 -18.16 29.77
C ALA A 286 -4.73 -19.12 28.56
N LEU A 287 -5.13 -18.62 27.39
CA LEU A 287 -5.17 -19.37 26.14
C LEU A 287 -3.82 -19.34 25.37
N GLY A 288 -2.82 -18.62 25.86
CA GLY A 288 -1.51 -18.48 25.20
C GLY A 288 -1.53 -17.62 23.93
N ILE A 289 -2.61 -16.83 23.69
CA ILE A 289 -2.81 -16.02 22.49
C ILE A 289 -2.75 -14.49 22.76
N ALA A 290 -2.39 -14.10 23.99
CA ALA A 290 -2.24 -12.70 24.33
C ALA A 290 -1.03 -12.07 23.59
N GLN A 291 -1.15 -10.79 23.21
CA GLN A 291 -0.06 -10.08 22.57
C GLN A 291 1.20 -10.06 23.46
N GLU A 292 2.35 -10.32 22.82
CA GLU A 292 3.65 -10.31 23.49
C GLU A 292 3.95 -8.97 24.17
N LYS A 293 4.79 -9.00 25.21
CA LYS A 293 5.25 -7.81 25.96
C LYS A 293 4.09 -6.93 26.47
N GLY A 294 2.94 -7.53 26.78
CA GLY A 294 1.78 -6.80 27.29
C GLY A 294 1.13 -5.86 26.26
N GLY A 295 1.24 -6.16 24.97
CA GLY A 295 0.68 -5.36 23.88
C GLY A 295 1.42 -4.05 23.59
N ARG A 296 2.68 -3.90 24.02
CA ARG A 296 3.49 -2.71 23.72
C ARG A 296 3.71 -2.54 22.22
N ARG A 297 3.30 -1.41 21.67
CA ARG A 297 3.44 -1.10 20.26
C ARG A 297 4.86 -0.65 19.93
N SER A 298 5.46 -1.23 18.89
CA SER A 298 6.78 -0.88 18.35
C SER A 298 6.68 0.02 17.12
N ALA A 299 7.83 0.50 16.62
CA ALA A 299 7.92 1.22 15.35
C ALA A 299 7.25 0.49 14.18
N LYS A 300 7.42 -0.85 14.10
CA LYS A 300 6.79 -1.67 13.05
C LYS A 300 5.27 -1.53 13.06
N HIS A 301 4.64 -1.59 14.22
CA HIS A 301 3.19 -1.42 14.36
C HIS A 301 2.75 0.00 14.02
N ALA A 302 3.51 1.03 14.44
CA ALA A 302 3.20 2.41 14.10
C ALA A 302 3.23 2.64 12.59
N LEU A 303 4.29 2.20 11.91
CA LEU A 303 4.41 2.29 10.45
C LEU A 303 3.30 1.53 9.74
N ALA A 304 3.10 0.25 10.05
CA ALA A 304 2.09 -0.58 9.37
C ALA A 304 0.67 -0.01 9.46
N ASN A 305 0.32 0.60 10.59
CA ASN A 305 -1.04 1.09 10.83
C ASN A 305 -1.27 2.54 10.41
N THR A 306 -0.21 3.34 10.17
CA THR A 306 -0.36 4.78 9.93
C THR A 306 0.03 5.19 8.51
N THR A 307 0.88 4.42 7.81
CA THR A 307 1.45 4.83 6.52
C THR A 307 0.38 5.12 5.46
N ALA A 308 -0.66 4.29 5.33
CA ALA A 308 -1.74 4.52 4.38
C ALA A 308 -2.52 5.81 4.70
N GLY A 309 -2.90 6.00 5.97
CA GLY A 309 -3.58 7.23 6.41
C GLY A 309 -2.73 8.48 6.17
N LEU A 310 -1.43 8.39 6.45
CA LEU A 310 -0.48 9.49 6.19
C LEU A 310 -0.35 9.80 4.69
N ALA A 311 -0.30 8.78 3.83
CA ALA A 311 -0.26 8.97 2.39
C ALA A 311 -1.52 9.70 1.88
N PHE A 312 -2.70 9.31 2.35
CA PHE A 312 -3.95 10.00 2.00
C PHE A 312 -4.02 11.42 2.58
N ALA A 313 -3.51 11.66 3.79
CA ALA A 313 -3.40 13.01 4.34
C ALA A 313 -2.51 13.92 3.47
N PHE A 314 -1.36 13.42 3.03
CA PHE A 314 -0.48 14.13 2.11
C PHE A 314 -1.18 14.42 0.78
N LEU A 315 -1.85 13.44 0.18
CA LEU A 315 -2.57 13.61 -1.08
C LEU A 315 -3.74 14.60 -0.95
N ALA A 316 -4.43 14.65 0.19
CA ALA A 316 -5.47 15.64 0.45
C ALA A 316 -4.95 17.08 0.32
N VAL A 317 -3.72 17.33 0.79
CA VAL A 317 -3.06 18.63 0.65
C VAL A 317 -2.48 18.83 -0.74
N ALA A 318 -1.81 17.81 -1.27
CA ALA A 318 -1.01 17.92 -2.47
C ALA A 318 -1.82 18.01 -3.77
N THR A 319 -3.10 17.64 -3.75
CA THR A 319 -3.93 17.53 -4.96
C THR A 319 -4.97 18.64 -5.11
N GLY A 320 -5.09 19.53 -4.13
CA GLY A 320 -6.17 20.53 -4.12
C GLY A 320 -7.59 19.94 -4.07
N ARG A 321 -7.72 18.61 -3.92
CA ARG A 321 -9.00 17.86 -3.85
C ARG A 321 -9.10 17.10 -2.54
N PRO A 322 -9.26 17.78 -1.40
CA PRO A 322 -9.14 17.16 -0.09
C PRO A 322 -10.23 16.10 0.21
N GLU A 323 -11.45 16.28 -0.28
CA GLU A 323 -12.63 15.50 0.16
C GLU A 323 -12.45 13.98 -0.01
N GLY A 324 -12.10 13.52 -1.22
CA GLY A 324 -11.90 12.10 -1.50
C GLY A 324 -10.75 11.48 -0.72
N PHE A 325 -9.66 12.22 -0.57
CA PHE A 325 -8.47 11.72 0.15
C PHE A 325 -8.66 11.78 1.67
N LEU A 326 -9.43 12.75 2.20
CA LEU A 326 -9.80 12.75 3.61
C LEU A 326 -10.76 11.60 3.93
N LEU A 327 -11.71 11.29 3.04
CA LEU A 327 -12.56 10.10 3.18
C LEU A 327 -11.70 8.82 3.19
N ALA A 328 -10.72 8.71 2.29
CA ALA A 328 -9.79 7.57 2.24
C ALA A 328 -8.90 7.48 3.50
N LEU A 329 -8.46 8.62 4.06
CA LEU A 329 -7.75 8.68 5.33
C LEU A 329 -8.62 8.11 6.46
N VAL A 330 -9.88 8.52 6.56
CA VAL A 330 -10.81 8.01 7.57
C VAL A 330 -11.03 6.51 7.39
N ALA A 331 -11.24 6.05 6.13
CA ALA A 331 -11.41 4.64 5.81
C ALA A 331 -10.18 3.80 6.18
N ALA A 332 -8.96 4.31 5.98
CA ALA A 332 -7.74 3.62 6.37
C ALA A 332 -7.67 3.39 7.89
N PHE A 333 -7.95 4.41 8.71
CA PHE A 333 -7.97 4.25 10.16
C PHE A 333 -9.15 3.43 10.65
N ALA A 334 -10.32 3.54 10.01
CA ALA A 334 -11.49 2.72 10.32
C ALA A 334 -11.24 1.24 10.03
N THR A 335 -10.55 0.91 8.92
CA THR A 335 -10.14 -0.46 8.60
C THR A 335 -9.21 -1.03 9.67
N LYS A 336 -8.20 -0.28 10.08
CA LYS A 336 -7.28 -0.72 11.14
C LYS A 336 -7.94 -0.80 12.52
N ALA A 337 -8.92 0.06 12.82
CA ALA A 337 -9.74 -0.05 14.02
C ALA A 337 -10.63 -1.30 13.96
N SER A 338 -11.30 -1.53 12.83
CA SER A 338 -12.12 -2.72 12.59
C SER A 338 -11.32 -4.00 12.79
N ASP A 339 -10.18 -4.14 12.11
CA ASP A 339 -9.30 -5.30 12.20
C ASP A 339 -8.83 -5.55 13.65
N THR A 340 -8.31 -4.53 14.32
CA THR A 340 -7.82 -4.66 15.69
C THR A 340 -8.96 -5.03 16.65
N VAL A 341 -10.12 -4.37 16.56
CA VAL A 341 -11.27 -4.63 17.42
C VAL A 341 -11.84 -6.02 17.14
N ALA A 342 -11.97 -6.41 15.86
CA ALA A 342 -12.46 -7.72 15.46
C ALA A 342 -11.57 -8.85 16.00
N SER A 343 -10.26 -8.72 15.84
CA SER A 343 -9.29 -9.72 16.30
C SER A 343 -9.28 -9.83 17.83
N GLU A 344 -9.19 -8.70 18.55
CA GLU A 344 -9.09 -8.70 20.01
C GLU A 344 -10.39 -9.19 20.70
N VAL A 345 -11.55 -8.75 20.20
CA VAL A 345 -12.86 -9.18 20.72
C VAL A 345 -13.16 -10.62 20.30
N GLY A 346 -12.85 -10.97 19.04
CA GLY A 346 -13.02 -12.33 18.53
C GLY A 346 -12.23 -13.34 19.34
N GLN A 347 -10.94 -13.07 19.61
CA GLN A 347 -10.09 -13.95 20.44
C GLN A 347 -10.56 -14.04 21.89
N ALA A 348 -11.06 -12.95 22.47
CA ALA A 348 -11.49 -12.93 23.86
C ALA A 348 -12.88 -13.54 24.08
N TYR A 349 -13.82 -13.30 23.18
CA TYR A 349 -15.24 -13.58 23.39
C TYR A 349 -15.91 -14.38 22.28
N GLY A 350 -15.22 -14.63 21.14
CA GLY A 350 -15.73 -15.44 20.04
C GLY A 350 -16.07 -16.86 20.48
N ARG A 351 -17.25 -17.32 20.13
CA ARG A 351 -17.72 -18.67 20.45
C ARG A 351 -17.31 -19.69 19.41
N ARG A 352 -17.28 -19.28 18.14
CA ARG A 352 -16.93 -20.12 17.00
C ARG A 352 -16.02 -19.33 16.08
N HIS A 353 -14.92 -19.96 15.66
CA HIS A 353 -13.95 -19.37 14.76
C HIS A 353 -13.88 -20.20 13.49
N PHE A 354 -13.85 -19.54 12.35
CA PHE A 354 -13.78 -20.15 11.02
C PHE A 354 -12.68 -19.47 10.20
N LEU A 355 -11.94 -20.25 9.42
CA LEU A 355 -11.06 -19.69 8.41
C LEU A 355 -11.92 -19.08 7.29
N VAL A 356 -11.60 -17.84 6.86
CA VAL A 356 -12.32 -17.15 5.79
C VAL A 356 -12.15 -17.91 4.47
N THR A 357 -10.99 -18.53 4.25
CA THR A 357 -10.63 -19.23 3.01
C THR A 357 -11.35 -20.56 2.81
N THR A 358 -11.51 -21.35 3.86
CA THR A 358 -12.05 -22.73 3.77
C THR A 358 -13.37 -22.91 4.49
N LEU A 359 -13.80 -21.92 5.29
CA LEU A 359 -14.95 -21.99 6.20
C LEU A 359 -14.86 -23.12 7.24
N GLU A 360 -13.68 -23.71 7.42
CA GLU A 360 -13.44 -24.73 8.42
C GLU A 360 -13.37 -24.13 9.83
N ARG A 361 -13.88 -24.88 10.80
CA ARG A 361 -13.84 -24.48 12.19
C ARG A 361 -12.43 -24.65 12.75
N VAL A 362 -11.88 -23.60 13.33
CA VAL A 362 -10.52 -23.54 13.89
C VAL A 362 -10.51 -23.03 15.32
N LYS A 363 -9.34 -23.11 15.97
CA LYS A 363 -9.15 -22.58 17.33
C LYS A 363 -9.03 -21.05 17.31
N ALA A 364 -9.40 -20.42 18.43
CA ALA A 364 -9.13 -18.99 18.63
C ALA A 364 -7.62 -18.70 18.50
N GLY A 365 -7.27 -17.60 17.82
CA GLY A 365 -5.88 -17.20 17.59
C GLY A 365 -5.21 -17.86 16.39
N THR A 366 -5.92 -18.66 15.58
CA THR A 366 -5.44 -19.10 14.27
C THR A 366 -5.42 -17.90 13.31
N ASP A 367 -4.33 -17.72 12.56
CA ASP A 367 -4.22 -16.63 11.56
C ASP A 367 -5.32 -16.77 10.50
N GLY A 368 -5.95 -15.64 10.12
CA GLY A 368 -7.07 -15.63 9.19
C GLY A 368 -8.40 -16.15 9.76
N ALA A 369 -8.48 -16.47 11.06
CA ALA A 369 -9.72 -16.92 11.68
C ALA A 369 -10.63 -15.76 12.07
N VAL A 370 -11.90 -15.83 11.69
CA VAL A 370 -12.94 -14.85 12.01
C VAL A 370 -14.01 -15.46 12.93
N SER A 371 -14.67 -14.60 13.70
CA SER A 371 -15.84 -14.97 14.50
C SER A 371 -16.94 -13.92 14.32
N LEU A 372 -18.20 -14.33 14.52
CA LEU A 372 -19.33 -13.40 14.39
C LEU A 372 -19.22 -12.23 15.38
N GLU A 373 -18.88 -12.53 16.63
CA GLU A 373 -18.71 -11.52 17.68
C GLU A 373 -17.57 -10.54 17.34
N GLY A 374 -16.45 -11.07 16.82
CA GLY A 374 -15.34 -10.25 16.34
C GLY A 374 -15.74 -9.36 15.17
N THR A 375 -16.41 -9.92 14.16
CA THR A 375 -16.85 -9.16 12.98
C THR A 375 -17.82 -8.03 13.35
N LEU A 376 -18.81 -8.30 14.20
CA LEU A 376 -19.75 -7.27 14.67
C LEU A 376 -19.05 -6.18 15.50
N ALA A 377 -18.10 -6.58 16.35
CA ALA A 377 -17.30 -5.61 17.12
C ALA A 377 -16.42 -4.76 16.20
N GLY A 378 -15.82 -5.35 15.14
CA GLY A 378 -15.04 -4.63 14.13
C GLY A 378 -15.87 -3.59 13.38
N ILE A 379 -17.10 -3.96 12.94
CA ILE A 379 -18.04 -3.01 12.34
C ILE A 379 -18.33 -1.86 13.33
N GLY A 380 -18.56 -2.18 14.61
CA GLY A 380 -18.73 -1.17 15.65
C GLY A 380 -17.52 -0.24 15.77
N GLY A 381 -16.29 -0.78 15.73
CA GLY A 381 -15.05 -0.01 15.73
C GLY A 381 -14.92 0.95 14.56
N SER A 382 -15.26 0.49 13.34
CA SER A 382 -15.25 1.34 12.14
C SER A 382 -16.30 2.46 12.20
N LEU A 383 -17.49 2.13 12.69
CA LEU A 383 -18.57 3.12 12.88
C LEU A 383 -18.19 4.20 13.91
N ILE A 384 -17.47 3.85 14.98
CA ILE A 384 -16.98 4.85 15.95
C ILE A 384 -16.02 5.83 15.27
N VAL A 385 -15.05 5.33 14.48
CA VAL A 385 -14.12 6.19 13.74
C VAL A 385 -14.87 7.07 12.73
N GLY A 386 -15.82 6.50 11.98
CA GLY A 386 -16.68 7.24 11.05
C GLY A 386 -17.54 8.30 11.74
N ALA A 387 -18.13 7.98 12.88
CA ALA A 387 -18.94 8.91 13.67
C ALA A 387 -18.10 10.08 14.21
N VAL A 388 -16.88 9.83 14.71
CA VAL A 388 -15.94 10.88 15.14
C VAL A 388 -15.56 11.78 13.95
N ALA A 389 -15.30 11.20 12.78
CA ALA A 389 -14.99 11.95 11.57
C ALA A 389 -16.16 12.85 11.13
N TRP A 390 -17.40 12.34 11.19
CA TRP A 390 -18.60 13.10 10.90
C TRP A 390 -18.85 14.21 11.93
N ALA A 391 -18.77 13.90 13.21
CA ALA A 391 -18.98 14.87 14.30
C ALA A 391 -17.98 16.02 14.26
N THR A 392 -16.77 15.79 13.74
CA THR A 392 -15.74 16.83 13.56
C THR A 392 -15.83 17.57 12.22
N GLY A 393 -16.76 17.16 11.35
CA GLY A 393 -16.92 17.74 10.01
C GLY A 393 -15.77 17.39 9.06
N LEU A 394 -15.09 16.25 9.28
CA LEU A 394 -14.05 15.76 8.38
C LEU A 394 -14.64 15.02 7.16
N ILE A 395 -15.78 14.35 7.36
CA ILE A 395 -16.60 13.69 6.33
C ILE A 395 -18.07 14.04 6.56
N ASP A 396 -18.91 13.81 5.56
CA ASP A 396 -20.36 13.93 5.63
C ASP A 396 -21.06 12.67 6.19
N GLY A 397 -22.37 12.72 6.39
CA GLY A 397 -23.16 11.59 6.93
C GLY A 397 -23.09 10.34 6.05
N PRO A 398 -23.31 10.42 4.70
CA PRO A 398 -23.13 9.32 3.77
C PRO A 398 -21.72 8.72 3.81
N GLY A 399 -20.69 9.54 4.02
CA GLY A 399 -19.30 9.11 4.18
C GLY A 399 -19.09 8.09 5.29
N VAL A 400 -19.86 8.15 6.38
CA VAL A 400 -19.80 7.15 7.47
C VAL A 400 -20.14 5.74 6.96
N GLY A 401 -21.17 5.64 6.11
CA GLY A 401 -21.56 4.37 5.49
C GLY A 401 -20.49 3.83 4.56
N ILE A 402 -19.89 4.70 3.72
CA ILE A 402 -18.80 4.34 2.82
C ILE A 402 -17.60 3.82 3.60
N VAL A 403 -17.22 4.54 4.68
CA VAL A 403 -16.11 4.16 5.57
C VAL A 403 -16.35 2.80 6.22
N ALA A 404 -17.57 2.53 6.71
CA ALA A 404 -17.91 1.25 7.34
C ALA A 404 -17.83 0.08 6.34
N VAL A 405 -18.35 0.26 5.11
CA VAL A 405 -18.25 -0.74 4.04
C VAL A 405 -16.80 -0.96 3.63
N ALA A 406 -16.03 0.11 3.42
CA ALA A 406 -14.61 0.01 3.07
C ALA A 406 -13.80 -0.71 4.17
N ALA A 407 -14.07 -0.41 5.43
CA ALA A 407 -13.43 -1.08 6.57
C ALA A 407 -13.78 -2.57 6.63
N PHE A 408 -15.05 -2.94 6.43
CA PHE A 408 -15.48 -4.34 6.40
C PHE A 408 -14.80 -5.12 5.27
N VAL A 409 -14.79 -4.56 4.05
CA VAL A 409 -14.12 -5.17 2.89
C VAL A 409 -12.62 -5.29 3.13
N GLY A 410 -11.97 -4.22 3.60
CA GLY A 410 -10.53 -4.20 3.88
C GLY A 410 -10.12 -5.22 4.94
N THR A 411 -10.84 -5.30 6.06
CA THR A 411 -10.59 -6.28 7.13
C THR A 411 -10.82 -7.71 6.64
N THR A 412 -11.84 -7.93 5.80
CA THR A 412 -12.10 -9.25 5.23
C THR A 412 -10.98 -9.66 4.28
N LEU A 413 -10.51 -8.76 3.40
CA LEU A 413 -9.38 -9.02 2.50
C LEU A 413 -8.09 -9.32 3.28
N GLU A 414 -7.82 -8.62 4.38
CA GLU A 414 -6.66 -8.87 5.25
C GLU A 414 -6.71 -10.29 5.86
N SER A 415 -7.91 -10.82 6.15
CA SER A 415 -8.08 -12.17 6.67
C SER A 415 -7.83 -13.28 5.63
N PHE A 416 -7.76 -12.94 4.33
CA PHE A 416 -7.38 -13.87 3.26
C PHE A 416 -5.86 -13.94 3.03
N LEU A 417 -5.10 -12.96 3.50
CA LEU A 417 -3.65 -12.85 3.34
C LEU A 417 -2.89 -13.47 4.51
#